data_7eb47cff8691782f8586bca239bec810
#
_entry.id   7eb47cff8691782f8586bca239bec810
#
_cell.length_a   1.000
_cell.length_b   1.000
_cell.length_c   1.000
_cell.angle_alpha   90.00
_cell.angle_beta   90.00
_cell.angle_gamma   90.00
#
_symmetry.space_group_name_H-M   'P 1'
#
loop_
_entity.id
_entity.type
_entity.pdbx_description
1 polymer ?
#
loop_
_entity_poly.entity_id
_entity_poly.type
_entity_poly.pdbx_seq_one_letter_code
_entity_poly.pdbx_strand_id
1 'polypeptide(L)'
;MPVSPSYRPDPRFALLGSDYGETVAAAEFPDTLLRLRHDRAAAEVGLDTLTENEWITHFGRFQPLPGQPEPVAMAYHGHQFRVYNPQIGDGRGFLAAQLWSTPAQAASGPKLMDLGTKGSGLTPYSRHADGRLTLKGGVREALAAAMLDSLGVPTCRILSLIETGEELERGDEPSPTRSAVMVRLSHSHIRFGTFQRAAYYSRRDQLSVLLEHARSLYYPHLKEGDAAGFLHEVVQAQAKLCARWVAAGFVHGVLNTDNLNVTGESFDYGPWRFLPHYEPGFTAAYFDHDGLYAYARQPEAVFWNLTQLAGCLKLIAEPEGLVTALNGFGPAYIRELRAAFLMRLGVKSVGEAADQRLLDCTLALLREKGEELRWEPLFFDWFGGFSSAARALGGPRGKVYQGEAFDAFRYALMEHEPDRPERLEHPMFRAGEPEEMLIDEVEAIWSAIAENDDWQPLTEKLARLEQARLAWDFSDPAAV
;
A
#
# COMPACT_ATOMS: atom_id res chain seq x y z
N MET A 1 17.72 -13.49 -24.80
CA MET A 1 16.78 -13.65 -23.69
C MET A 1 16.27 -12.26 -23.34
N PRO A 2 14.98 -12.10 -23.13
CA PRO A 2 14.36 -10.77 -23.04
C PRO A 2 14.62 -10.00 -21.72
N VAL A 3 15.04 -10.68 -20.68
CA VAL A 3 15.27 -10.05 -19.37
C VAL A 3 16.63 -9.34 -19.30
N SER A 4 16.70 -8.26 -18.54
CA SER A 4 17.92 -7.47 -18.39
C SER A 4 19.03 -8.22 -17.61
N PRO A 5 20.30 -7.78 -17.65
CA PRO A 5 21.35 -8.36 -16.84
C PRO A 5 21.12 -8.25 -15.33
N SER A 6 20.23 -7.35 -14.90
CA SER A 6 19.84 -7.19 -13.50
C SER A 6 18.72 -8.13 -13.04
N TYR A 7 18.13 -8.91 -13.93
CA TYR A 7 17.13 -9.91 -13.59
C TYR A 7 17.72 -11.04 -12.73
N ARG A 8 17.18 -11.22 -11.53
CA ARG A 8 17.68 -12.22 -10.56
C ARG A 8 16.52 -12.97 -9.92
N PRO A 9 16.09 -14.11 -10.52
CA PRO A 9 15.02 -14.95 -10.00
C PRO A 9 15.47 -15.72 -8.74
N ASP A 10 14.57 -15.77 -7.73
CA ASP A 10 14.80 -16.57 -6.52
C ASP A 10 13.45 -16.99 -5.91
N PRO A 11 12.82 -18.09 -6.37
CA PRO A 11 11.44 -18.47 -6.02
C PRO A 11 11.36 -19.16 -4.64
N ARG A 12 11.79 -18.48 -3.57
CA ARG A 12 11.92 -19.05 -2.23
C ARG A 12 10.61 -19.49 -1.61
N PHE A 13 9.50 -18.77 -1.88
CA PHE A 13 8.21 -19.15 -1.30
C PHE A 13 7.70 -20.47 -1.88
N ALA A 14 7.86 -20.68 -3.18
CA ALA A 14 7.48 -21.95 -3.82
C ALA A 14 8.24 -23.16 -3.26
N LEU A 15 9.45 -22.96 -2.76
CA LEU A 15 10.27 -24.01 -2.14
C LEU A 15 9.80 -24.40 -0.73
N LEU A 16 8.89 -23.67 -0.10
CA LEU A 16 8.30 -24.03 1.19
C LEU A 16 7.39 -25.26 1.09
N GLY A 17 6.84 -25.52 -0.11
CA GLY A 17 6.00 -26.69 -0.37
C GLY A 17 4.50 -26.46 -0.20
N SER A 18 3.73 -27.52 -0.41
CA SER A 18 2.28 -27.51 -0.49
C SER A 18 1.55 -27.11 0.80
N ASP A 19 2.22 -27.10 1.93
CA ASP A 19 1.64 -26.62 3.19
C ASP A 19 1.35 -25.11 3.18
N TYR A 20 2.04 -24.34 2.33
CA TYR A 20 1.94 -22.88 2.28
C TYR A 20 1.24 -22.36 1.01
N GLY A 21 1.05 -23.19 0.02
CA GLY A 21 0.34 -22.85 -1.20
C GLY A 21 0.26 -24.01 -2.17
N GLU A 22 -0.62 -23.89 -3.14
CA GLU A 22 -0.84 -24.91 -4.15
C GLU A 22 -0.45 -24.41 -5.53
N THR A 23 0.23 -25.24 -6.30
CA THR A 23 0.52 -24.95 -7.72
C THR A 23 -0.78 -24.86 -8.49
N VAL A 24 -0.95 -23.80 -9.27
CA VAL A 24 -2.16 -23.52 -10.03
C VAL A 24 -1.83 -23.14 -11.48
N ALA A 25 -2.78 -23.37 -12.38
CA ALA A 25 -2.74 -22.84 -13.72
C ALA A 25 -3.54 -21.53 -13.79
N ALA A 26 -3.04 -20.59 -14.57
CA ALA A 26 -3.80 -19.38 -14.91
C ALA A 26 -4.98 -19.73 -15.82
N ALA A 27 -6.00 -18.86 -15.82
CA ALA A 27 -7.07 -18.93 -16.79
C ALA A 27 -6.55 -18.60 -18.19
N GLU A 28 -7.19 -19.18 -19.21
CA GLU A 28 -7.05 -18.73 -20.59
C GLU A 28 -8.05 -17.59 -20.82
N PHE A 29 -7.57 -16.50 -21.39
CA PHE A 29 -8.39 -15.32 -21.65
C PHE A 29 -8.70 -15.21 -23.16
N PRO A 30 -9.92 -14.77 -23.55
CA PRO A 30 -10.28 -14.57 -24.94
C PRO A 30 -9.43 -13.51 -25.65
N ASP A 31 -8.97 -12.50 -24.90
CA ASP A 31 -8.08 -11.46 -25.39
C ASP A 31 -7.02 -11.08 -24.33
N THR A 32 -6.01 -10.31 -24.72
CA THR A 32 -4.96 -9.80 -23.84
C THR A 32 -4.51 -8.41 -24.32
N LEU A 33 -5.26 -7.39 -23.91
CA LEU A 33 -4.99 -5.99 -24.27
C LEU A 33 -4.20 -5.29 -23.14
N LEU A 34 -2.95 -4.94 -23.41
CA LEU A 34 -2.12 -4.22 -22.44
C LEU A 34 -2.67 -2.82 -22.22
N ARG A 35 -3.11 -2.52 -20.99
CA ARG A 35 -3.69 -1.24 -20.60
C ARG A 35 -2.76 -0.39 -19.71
N LEU A 36 -1.94 -1.06 -18.89
CA LEU A 36 -0.92 -0.39 -18.07
C LEU A 36 0.33 -1.26 -17.98
N ARG A 37 1.47 -0.60 -18.16
CA ARG A 37 2.82 -1.12 -17.93
C ARG A 37 3.60 -0.10 -17.11
N HIS A 38 4.15 -0.52 -15.97
CA HIS A 38 4.88 0.34 -15.07
C HIS A 38 6.38 0.16 -15.22
N ASP A 39 7.00 0.89 -16.16
CA ASP A 39 8.41 0.70 -16.54
C ASP A 39 9.39 0.96 -15.38
N ARG A 40 9.13 1.94 -14.50
CA ARG A 40 9.97 2.17 -13.30
C ARG A 40 9.96 0.95 -12.37
N ALA A 41 8.79 0.39 -12.08
CA ALA A 41 8.67 -0.82 -11.26
C ALA A 41 9.30 -2.04 -11.96
N ALA A 42 9.18 -2.14 -13.29
CA ALA A 42 9.83 -3.19 -14.07
C ALA A 42 11.37 -3.11 -13.97
N ALA A 43 11.93 -1.90 -14.03
CA ALA A 43 13.37 -1.66 -13.90
C ALA A 43 13.91 -2.06 -12.51
N GLU A 44 13.08 -1.95 -11.46
CA GLU A 44 13.46 -2.40 -10.11
C GLU A 44 13.85 -3.88 -10.04
N VAL A 45 13.31 -4.71 -10.93
CA VAL A 45 13.49 -6.16 -10.90
C VAL A 45 14.02 -6.73 -12.23
N GLY A 46 14.53 -5.85 -13.11
CA GLY A 46 15.17 -6.25 -14.38
C GLY A 46 14.20 -6.75 -15.44
N LEU A 47 12.96 -6.24 -15.47
CA LEU A 47 11.91 -6.58 -16.45
C LEU A 47 11.65 -5.47 -17.47
N ASP A 48 12.36 -4.35 -17.39
CA ASP A 48 12.20 -3.17 -18.23
C ASP A 48 12.51 -3.40 -19.72
N THR A 49 13.33 -4.42 -20.01
CA THR A 49 13.73 -4.75 -21.39
C THR A 49 12.75 -5.67 -22.12
N LEU A 50 11.68 -6.14 -21.46
CA LEU A 50 10.66 -6.95 -22.10
C LEU A 50 9.93 -6.14 -23.18
N THR A 51 9.78 -6.71 -24.38
CA THR A 51 8.89 -6.20 -25.42
C THR A 51 7.43 -6.36 -24.97
N GLU A 52 6.50 -5.66 -25.61
CA GLU A 52 5.07 -5.78 -25.32
C GLU A 52 4.56 -7.23 -25.49
N ASN A 53 4.99 -7.92 -26.54
CA ASN A 53 4.62 -9.32 -26.76
C ASN A 53 5.14 -10.24 -25.65
N GLU A 54 6.36 -10.03 -25.18
CA GLU A 54 6.92 -10.79 -24.06
C GLU A 54 6.21 -10.44 -22.76
N TRP A 55 5.84 -9.17 -22.57
CA TRP A 55 5.04 -8.72 -21.44
C TRP A 55 3.69 -9.43 -21.37
N ILE A 56 2.96 -9.45 -22.48
CA ILE A 56 1.68 -10.18 -22.60
C ILE A 56 1.88 -11.69 -22.39
N THR A 57 2.97 -12.24 -22.90
CA THR A 57 3.29 -13.67 -22.71
C THR A 57 3.44 -14.04 -21.23
N HIS A 58 4.13 -13.19 -20.45
CA HIS A 58 4.40 -13.49 -19.04
C HIS A 58 3.30 -13.02 -18.09
N PHE A 59 2.61 -11.92 -18.38
CA PHE A 59 1.65 -11.30 -17.46
C PHE A 59 0.19 -11.36 -17.93
N GLY A 60 -0.05 -11.71 -19.17
CA GLY A 60 -1.38 -11.96 -19.73
C GLY A 60 -1.68 -13.43 -19.92
N ARG A 61 -0.69 -14.22 -20.37
CA ARG A 61 -0.81 -15.67 -20.62
C ARG A 61 -0.08 -16.52 -19.58
N PHE A 62 0.58 -15.89 -18.64
CA PHE A 62 1.26 -16.47 -17.49
C PHE A 62 2.26 -17.58 -17.80
N GLN A 63 2.93 -17.50 -18.96
CA GLN A 63 4.11 -18.35 -19.17
C GLN A 63 5.17 -17.95 -18.13
N PRO A 64 5.72 -18.90 -17.36
CA PRO A 64 6.68 -18.59 -16.31
C PRO A 64 7.87 -17.78 -16.84
N LEU A 65 8.29 -16.79 -16.05
CA LEU A 65 9.53 -16.07 -16.31
C LEU A 65 10.73 -17.03 -16.18
N PRO A 66 11.86 -16.78 -16.88
CA PRO A 66 13.04 -17.63 -16.79
C PRO A 66 13.48 -17.90 -15.34
N GLY A 67 13.62 -19.18 -14.96
CA GLY A 67 14.02 -19.58 -13.61
C GLY A 67 12.92 -19.50 -12.54
N GLN A 68 11.69 -19.22 -12.92
CA GLN A 68 10.52 -19.29 -12.03
C GLN A 68 9.78 -20.62 -12.21
N PRO A 69 9.25 -21.22 -11.16
CA PRO A 69 8.35 -22.38 -11.24
C PRO A 69 6.96 -21.99 -11.73
N GLU A 70 6.05 -22.97 -11.82
CA GLU A 70 4.63 -22.70 -11.97
C GLU A 70 4.08 -21.83 -10.84
N PRO A 71 3.06 -21.00 -11.08
CA PRO A 71 2.48 -20.10 -10.10
C PRO A 71 1.94 -20.83 -8.86
N VAL A 72 2.00 -20.16 -7.71
CA VAL A 72 1.52 -20.71 -6.43
C VAL A 72 0.42 -19.85 -5.84
N ALA A 73 -0.78 -20.40 -5.70
CA ALA A 73 -1.85 -19.79 -4.89
C ALA A 73 -1.49 -19.95 -3.41
N MET A 74 -1.27 -18.83 -2.72
CA MET A 74 -0.84 -18.84 -1.33
C MET A 74 -1.99 -19.24 -0.40
N ALA A 75 -1.67 -20.14 0.53
CA ALA A 75 -2.62 -20.64 1.53
C ALA A 75 -2.60 -19.75 2.78
N TYR A 76 -3.72 -19.15 3.10
CA TYR A 76 -3.90 -18.38 4.33
C TYR A 76 -5.33 -18.48 4.85
N HIS A 77 -5.55 -18.08 6.08
CA HIS A 77 -6.86 -17.82 6.68
C HIS A 77 -6.99 -16.34 6.97
N GLY A 78 -7.99 -15.91 7.74
CA GLY A 78 -8.06 -14.54 8.18
C GLY A 78 -9.27 -14.23 9.03
N HIS A 79 -9.18 -13.12 9.77
CA HIS A 79 -10.34 -12.50 10.37
C HIS A 79 -10.86 -11.42 9.42
N GLN A 80 -12.07 -11.62 8.93
CA GLN A 80 -12.79 -10.65 8.11
C GLN A 80 -13.85 -9.98 8.99
N PHE A 81 -13.77 -8.67 9.18
CA PHE A 81 -14.61 -7.95 10.16
C PHE A 81 -14.58 -8.60 11.56
N ARG A 82 -13.39 -8.99 12.02
CA ARG A 82 -13.14 -9.71 13.30
C ARG A 82 -13.75 -11.09 13.40
N VAL A 83 -14.37 -11.61 12.34
CA VAL A 83 -14.88 -12.99 12.28
C VAL A 83 -13.85 -13.87 11.57
N TYR A 84 -13.41 -14.94 12.25
CA TYR A 84 -12.42 -15.85 11.69
C TYR A 84 -13.00 -16.67 10.53
N ASN A 85 -12.31 -16.68 9.40
CA ASN A 85 -12.67 -17.43 8.21
C ASN A 85 -11.53 -18.38 7.80
N PRO A 86 -11.70 -19.72 7.99
CA PRO A 86 -10.69 -20.71 7.62
C PRO A 86 -10.81 -21.17 6.15
N GLN A 87 -11.63 -20.52 5.34
CA GLN A 87 -11.89 -20.93 3.95
C GLN A 87 -11.31 -19.94 2.93
N ILE A 88 -10.50 -18.98 3.37
CA ILE A 88 -9.85 -18.01 2.47
C ILE A 88 -8.43 -18.40 2.16
N GLY A 89 -7.90 -17.79 1.10
CA GLY A 89 -6.57 -17.92 0.54
C GLY A 89 -6.49 -17.04 -0.69
N ASP A 90 -5.50 -17.20 -1.53
CA ASP A 90 -5.45 -16.52 -2.82
C ASP A 90 -6.56 -17.04 -3.76
N GLY A 91 -7.77 -16.50 -3.58
CA GLY A 91 -8.99 -17.00 -4.24
C GLY A 91 -9.20 -16.52 -5.67
N ARG A 92 -8.40 -15.57 -6.16
CA ARG A 92 -8.46 -15.03 -7.53
C ARG A 92 -7.11 -14.55 -8.05
N GLY A 93 -6.04 -15.09 -7.50
CA GLY A 93 -4.69 -14.70 -7.82
C GLY A 93 -3.69 -15.73 -7.33
N PHE A 94 -2.42 -15.49 -7.60
CA PHE A 94 -1.31 -16.33 -7.20
C PHE A 94 -0.01 -15.55 -7.18
N LEU A 95 1.01 -16.08 -6.52
CA LEU A 95 2.39 -15.64 -6.64
C LEU A 95 2.96 -16.17 -7.94
N ALA A 96 3.23 -15.27 -8.90
CA ALA A 96 3.72 -15.63 -10.22
C ALA A 96 5.25 -15.72 -10.28
N ALA A 97 5.96 -14.90 -9.50
CA ALA A 97 7.41 -14.87 -9.48
C ALA A 97 7.96 -14.20 -8.22
N GLN A 98 9.23 -14.49 -7.91
CA GLN A 98 10.03 -13.76 -6.91
C GLN A 98 11.37 -13.35 -7.51
N LEU A 99 11.72 -12.08 -7.35
CA LEU A 99 12.87 -11.45 -7.98
C LEU A 99 13.59 -10.55 -6.99
N TRP A 100 14.93 -10.60 -6.98
CA TRP A 100 15.71 -9.63 -6.22
C TRP A 100 15.68 -8.26 -6.90
N SER A 101 15.45 -7.23 -6.12
CA SER A 101 15.53 -5.84 -6.59
C SER A 101 16.96 -5.49 -7.02
N THR A 102 17.08 -4.50 -7.92
CA THR A 102 18.38 -4.01 -8.40
C THR A 102 19.09 -3.23 -7.29
N PRO A 103 20.45 -3.27 -7.22
CA PRO A 103 21.20 -2.56 -6.19
C PRO A 103 21.03 -1.04 -6.20
N ALA A 104 20.72 -0.46 -7.37
CA ALA A 104 20.64 0.99 -7.55
C ALA A 104 19.48 1.66 -6.78
N GLN A 105 18.53 0.89 -6.25
CA GLN A 105 17.31 1.42 -5.63
C GLN A 105 17.17 1.07 -4.14
N ALA A 106 18.14 0.41 -3.56
CA ALA A 106 18.07 -0.04 -2.17
C ALA A 106 19.26 0.47 -1.36
N ALA A 107 19.10 1.62 -0.70
CA ALA A 107 20.04 2.05 0.33
C ALA A 107 20.18 1.01 1.47
N SER A 108 19.15 0.17 1.69
CA SER A 108 19.14 -0.93 2.65
C SER A 108 19.54 -2.29 2.07
N GLY A 109 20.13 -2.34 0.86
CA GLY A 109 20.46 -3.57 0.15
C GLY A 109 19.30 -4.15 -0.68
N PRO A 110 19.58 -5.18 -1.53
CA PRO A 110 18.57 -5.76 -2.41
C PRO A 110 17.47 -6.46 -1.60
N LYS A 111 16.22 -6.28 -2.03
CA LYS A 111 15.03 -6.90 -1.44
C LYS A 111 14.51 -7.99 -2.37
N LEU A 112 14.04 -9.10 -1.81
CA LEU A 112 13.28 -10.08 -2.57
C LEU A 112 11.86 -9.54 -2.78
N MET A 113 11.46 -9.36 -4.03
CA MET A 113 10.18 -8.79 -4.43
C MET A 113 9.28 -9.88 -5.00
N ASP A 114 8.01 -9.80 -4.66
CA ASP A 114 6.96 -10.71 -5.12
C ASP A 114 6.19 -10.12 -6.29
N LEU A 115 5.95 -10.90 -7.33
CA LEU A 115 4.96 -10.63 -8.37
C LEU A 115 3.68 -11.41 -8.05
N GLY A 116 2.74 -10.76 -7.38
CA GLY A 116 1.42 -11.32 -7.08
C GLY A 116 0.39 -10.89 -8.10
N THR A 117 -0.51 -11.79 -8.47
CA THR A 117 -1.56 -11.51 -9.45
C THR A 117 -2.93 -11.29 -8.80
N LYS A 118 -3.86 -10.70 -9.56
CA LYS A 118 -5.27 -10.59 -9.18
C LYS A 118 -6.14 -10.67 -10.44
N GLY A 119 -7.15 -11.55 -10.43
CA GLY A 119 -7.99 -11.81 -11.60
C GLY A 119 -7.46 -12.90 -12.53
N SER A 120 -6.42 -13.64 -12.13
CA SER A 120 -5.69 -14.59 -12.98
C SER A 120 -6.33 -15.99 -13.10
N GLY A 121 -7.44 -16.24 -12.41
CA GLY A 121 -8.17 -17.49 -12.54
C GLY A 121 -8.65 -18.08 -11.21
N LEU A 122 -9.28 -19.25 -11.33
CA LEU A 122 -9.71 -20.03 -10.20
C LEU A 122 -8.53 -20.69 -9.50
N THR A 123 -8.62 -20.79 -8.18
CA THR A 123 -7.68 -21.50 -7.31
C THR A 123 -8.45 -22.39 -6.36
N PRO A 124 -7.81 -23.29 -5.60
CA PRO A 124 -8.47 -24.06 -4.56
C PRO A 124 -9.17 -23.22 -3.50
N TYR A 125 -8.84 -21.92 -3.40
CA TYR A 125 -9.38 -20.97 -2.42
C TYR A 125 -10.49 -20.07 -2.96
N SER A 126 -10.90 -20.22 -4.22
CA SER A 126 -11.91 -19.36 -4.86
C SER A 126 -13.31 -19.50 -4.28
N ARG A 127 -13.61 -20.62 -3.59
CA ARG A 127 -14.94 -20.92 -3.05
C ARG A 127 -16.00 -20.90 -4.15
N HIS A 128 -16.89 -19.89 -4.14
CA HIS A 128 -17.95 -19.70 -5.16
C HIS A 128 -17.65 -18.52 -6.11
N ALA A 129 -16.47 -17.88 -5.99
CA ALA A 129 -16.07 -16.81 -6.86
C ALA A 129 -15.53 -17.34 -8.21
N ASP A 130 -15.56 -16.48 -9.23
CA ASP A 130 -15.10 -16.81 -10.60
C ASP A 130 -13.59 -16.66 -10.82
N GLY A 131 -12.85 -16.19 -9.80
CA GLY A 131 -11.42 -15.95 -9.92
C GLY A 131 -11.05 -14.73 -10.77
N ARG A 132 -11.98 -13.83 -11.03
CA ARG A 132 -11.82 -12.68 -11.93
C ARG A 132 -11.72 -11.34 -11.18
N LEU A 133 -11.18 -10.36 -11.88
CA LEU A 133 -11.12 -8.96 -11.47
C LEU A 133 -11.83 -8.11 -12.52
N THR A 134 -12.67 -7.17 -12.10
CA THR A 134 -13.23 -6.19 -13.04
C THR A 134 -12.15 -5.19 -13.47
N LEU A 135 -12.22 -4.72 -14.70
CA LEU A 135 -11.28 -3.71 -15.20
C LEU A 135 -11.34 -2.44 -14.37
N LYS A 136 -12.55 -2.01 -13.92
CA LYS A 136 -12.73 -0.91 -12.96
C LYS A 136 -11.95 -1.13 -11.68
N GLY A 137 -12.01 -2.34 -11.12
CA GLY A 137 -11.25 -2.71 -9.93
C GLY A 137 -9.75 -2.56 -10.13
N GLY A 138 -9.22 -3.00 -11.28
CA GLY A 138 -7.81 -2.86 -11.63
C GLY A 138 -7.37 -1.41 -11.79
N VAL A 139 -8.15 -0.58 -12.47
CA VAL A 139 -7.91 0.87 -12.62
C VAL A 139 -7.90 1.57 -11.25
N ARG A 140 -8.88 1.26 -10.38
CA ARG A 140 -8.97 1.81 -9.03
C ARG A 140 -7.74 1.43 -8.18
N GLU A 141 -7.27 0.19 -8.24
CA GLU A 141 -6.06 -0.22 -7.52
C GLU A 141 -4.81 0.49 -8.05
N ALA A 142 -4.71 0.69 -9.37
CA ALA A 142 -3.60 1.43 -9.97
C ALA A 142 -3.54 2.88 -9.49
N LEU A 143 -4.69 3.56 -9.45
CA LEU A 143 -4.81 4.95 -8.96
C LEU A 143 -4.45 5.05 -7.47
N ALA A 144 -4.97 4.14 -6.62
CA ALA A 144 -4.66 4.12 -5.19
C ALA A 144 -3.17 3.91 -4.94
N ALA A 145 -2.57 2.90 -5.58
CA ALA A 145 -1.15 2.61 -5.42
C ALA A 145 -0.26 3.78 -5.87
N ALA A 146 -0.58 4.39 -7.02
CA ALA A 146 0.18 5.53 -7.55
C ALA A 146 0.08 6.77 -6.63
N MET A 147 -1.12 7.07 -6.10
CA MET A 147 -1.29 8.17 -5.16
C MET A 147 -0.54 7.93 -3.85
N LEU A 148 -0.64 6.73 -3.28
CA LEU A 148 0.07 6.37 -2.05
C LEU A 148 1.60 6.42 -2.24
N ASP A 149 2.11 5.91 -3.37
CA ASP A 149 3.54 6.00 -3.72
C ASP A 149 3.99 7.48 -3.80
N SER A 150 3.18 8.35 -4.43
CA SER A 150 3.50 9.78 -4.52
C SER A 150 3.54 10.47 -3.14
N LEU A 151 2.75 10.00 -2.19
CA LEU A 151 2.69 10.51 -0.82
C LEU A 151 3.69 9.83 0.14
N GLY A 152 4.58 8.97 -0.38
CA GLY A 152 5.60 8.29 0.41
C GLY A 152 5.06 7.23 1.36
N VAL A 153 3.87 6.70 1.09
CA VAL A 153 3.31 5.56 1.83
C VAL A 153 3.89 4.27 1.26
N PRO A 154 4.45 3.36 2.08
CA PRO A 154 4.86 2.05 1.61
C PRO A 154 3.68 1.31 0.96
N THR A 155 3.76 1.04 -0.32
CA THR A 155 2.67 0.45 -1.11
C THR A 155 3.19 -0.46 -2.21
N CYS A 156 2.41 -1.49 -2.55
CA CYS A 156 2.66 -2.25 -3.77
C CYS A 156 2.59 -1.34 -5.00
N ARG A 157 3.34 -1.64 -6.06
CA ARG A 157 3.21 -0.98 -7.37
C ARG A 157 2.42 -1.89 -8.30
N ILE A 158 1.46 -1.32 -9.02
CA ILE A 158 0.77 -2.08 -10.06
C ILE A 158 1.70 -2.14 -11.27
N LEU A 159 2.33 -3.29 -11.45
CA LEU A 159 3.31 -3.54 -12.50
C LEU A 159 2.64 -3.62 -13.88
N SER A 160 1.49 -4.30 -13.95
CA SER A 160 0.77 -4.59 -15.20
C SER A 160 -0.73 -4.62 -14.97
N LEU A 161 -1.48 -4.07 -15.93
CA LEU A 161 -2.92 -4.27 -16.06
C LEU A 161 -3.22 -4.66 -17.50
N ILE A 162 -3.81 -5.84 -17.69
CA ILE A 162 -4.16 -6.40 -19.00
C ILE A 162 -5.66 -6.69 -18.98
N GLU A 163 -6.39 -6.12 -19.92
CA GLU A 163 -7.79 -6.42 -20.13
C GLU A 163 -7.94 -7.77 -20.84
N THR A 164 -8.89 -8.60 -20.41
CA THR A 164 -8.95 -10.02 -20.79
C THR A 164 -10.01 -10.33 -21.86
N GLY A 165 -10.82 -9.35 -22.26
CA GLY A 165 -11.88 -9.53 -23.25
C GLY A 165 -13.10 -10.29 -22.73
N GLU A 166 -13.13 -10.66 -21.45
CA GLU A 166 -14.29 -11.30 -20.81
C GLU A 166 -15.29 -10.24 -20.31
N GLU A 167 -16.56 -10.59 -20.32
CA GLU A 167 -17.64 -9.82 -19.71
C GLU A 167 -18.08 -10.53 -18.41
N LEU A 168 -18.12 -9.78 -17.30
CA LEU A 168 -18.40 -10.32 -15.98
C LEU A 168 -19.75 -9.83 -15.46
N GLU A 169 -20.49 -10.72 -14.81
CA GLU A 169 -21.68 -10.34 -14.03
C GLU A 169 -21.28 -10.02 -12.59
N ARG A 170 -21.69 -8.84 -12.11
CA ARG A 170 -21.44 -8.35 -10.74
C ARG A 170 -22.72 -7.77 -10.16
N GLY A 171 -22.93 -8.00 -8.86
CA GLY A 171 -24.13 -7.50 -8.17
C GLY A 171 -24.00 -6.07 -7.61
N ASP A 172 -22.79 -5.53 -7.59
CA ASP A 172 -22.43 -4.25 -6.98
C ASP A 172 -21.93 -3.20 -7.97
N GLU A 173 -21.92 -3.54 -9.27
CA GLU A 173 -21.60 -2.61 -10.35
C GLU A 173 -22.42 -2.91 -11.63
N PRO A 174 -22.56 -1.97 -12.56
CA PRO A 174 -23.26 -2.20 -13.82
C PRO A 174 -22.66 -3.40 -14.57
N SER A 175 -23.54 -4.33 -15.00
CA SER A 175 -23.16 -5.57 -15.65
C SER A 175 -23.89 -5.74 -16.99
N PRO A 176 -23.26 -6.37 -17.99
CA PRO A 176 -21.93 -6.99 -17.94
C PRO A 176 -20.81 -5.94 -17.84
N THR A 177 -19.74 -6.26 -17.11
CA THR A 177 -18.58 -5.37 -16.94
C THR A 177 -17.30 -5.99 -17.47
N ARG A 178 -16.38 -5.16 -17.99
CA ARG A 178 -15.09 -5.56 -18.57
C ARG A 178 -14.21 -6.16 -17.48
N SER A 179 -13.41 -7.17 -17.85
CA SER A 179 -12.51 -7.87 -16.97
C SER A 179 -11.04 -7.54 -17.22
N ALA A 180 -10.21 -7.75 -16.21
CA ALA A 180 -8.77 -7.59 -16.28
C ALA A 180 -8.03 -8.62 -15.44
N VAL A 181 -6.75 -8.78 -15.73
CA VAL A 181 -5.77 -9.37 -14.86
C VAL A 181 -4.72 -8.33 -14.50
N MET A 182 -4.36 -8.28 -13.23
CA MET A 182 -3.40 -7.34 -12.68
C MET A 182 -2.23 -8.06 -12.06
N VAL A 183 -1.02 -7.52 -12.24
CA VAL A 183 0.21 -7.97 -11.55
C VAL A 183 0.70 -6.85 -10.64
N ARG A 184 0.99 -7.19 -9.39
CA ARG A 184 1.52 -6.30 -8.35
C ARG A 184 2.96 -6.66 -8.04
N LEU A 185 3.83 -5.67 -7.96
CA LEU A 185 5.18 -5.79 -7.40
C LEU A 185 5.12 -5.35 -5.94
N SER A 186 5.42 -6.25 -5.02
CA SER A 186 5.41 -6.02 -3.58
C SER A 186 6.65 -6.59 -2.92
N HIS A 187 7.04 -6.05 -1.76
CA HIS A 187 8.12 -6.62 -0.96
C HIS A 187 7.73 -7.98 -0.38
N SER A 188 6.45 -8.20 -0.05
CA SER A 188 5.95 -9.50 0.43
C SER A 188 4.45 -9.63 0.20
N HIS A 189 4.00 -10.85 -0.10
CA HIS A 189 2.60 -11.27 -0.02
C HIS A 189 2.32 -12.22 1.16
N ILE A 190 3.29 -12.42 2.08
CA ILE A 190 3.07 -13.17 3.32
C ILE A 190 2.22 -12.31 4.26
N ARG A 191 0.96 -12.71 4.42
CA ARG A 191 -0.06 -12.02 5.21
C ARG A 191 -0.05 -12.53 6.66
N PHE A 192 -0.64 -11.78 7.58
CA PHE A 192 -0.89 -12.32 8.93
C PHE A 192 -1.72 -13.61 8.86
N GLY A 193 -2.61 -13.70 7.89
CA GLY A 193 -3.42 -14.86 7.62
C GLY A 193 -2.62 -16.13 7.31
N THR A 194 -1.43 -16.04 6.75
CA THR A 194 -0.55 -17.19 6.50
C THR A 194 -0.14 -17.84 7.84
N PHE A 195 0.21 -17.03 8.85
CA PHE A 195 0.49 -17.50 10.20
C PHE A 195 -0.76 -18.04 10.89
N GLN A 196 -1.92 -17.40 10.69
CA GLN A 196 -3.18 -17.83 11.28
C GLN A 196 -3.58 -19.22 10.80
N ARG A 197 -3.34 -19.57 9.54
CA ARG A 197 -3.62 -20.89 9.01
C ARG A 197 -2.79 -21.97 9.71
N ALA A 198 -1.47 -21.77 9.84
CA ALA A 198 -0.62 -22.71 10.54
C ALA A 198 -1.01 -22.87 12.03
N ALA A 199 -1.36 -21.77 12.69
CA ALA A 199 -1.81 -21.76 14.08
C ALA A 199 -3.16 -22.46 14.27
N TYR A 200 -4.12 -22.27 13.36
CA TYR A 200 -5.42 -22.91 13.39
C TYR A 200 -5.33 -24.45 13.41
N TYR A 201 -4.41 -24.99 12.61
CA TYR A 201 -4.15 -26.44 12.58
C TYR A 201 -3.14 -26.90 13.65
N SER A 202 -2.71 -26.01 14.55
CA SER A 202 -1.71 -26.29 15.60
C SER A 202 -0.38 -26.84 15.05
N ARG A 203 0.00 -26.43 13.83
CA ARG A 203 1.21 -26.88 13.14
C ARG A 203 2.42 -26.03 13.55
N ARG A 204 3.01 -26.36 14.70
CA ARG A 204 4.18 -25.64 15.24
C ARG A 204 5.39 -25.67 14.32
N ASP A 205 5.65 -26.80 13.68
CA ASP A 205 6.71 -27.00 12.70
C ASP A 205 6.55 -26.07 11.49
N GLN A 206 5.36 -26.04 10.89
CA GLN A 206 5.05 -25.12 9.78
C GLN A 206 5.15 -23.66 10.20
N LEU A 207 4.69 -23.32 11.39
CA LEU A 207 4.79 -21.96 11.92
C LEU A 207 6.25 -21.53 12.10
N SER A 208 7.12 -22.43 12.58
CA SER A 208 8.55 -22.17 12.74
C SER A 208 9.26 -22.01 11.39
N VAL A 209 8.94 -22.84 10.40
CA VAL A 209 9.48 -22.70 9.03
C VAL A 209 9.04 -21.37 8.40
N LEU A 210 7.76 -20.99 8.54
CA LEU A 210 7.25 -19.72 8.02
C LEU A 210 7.91 -18.51 8.70
N LEU A 211 8.05 -18.57 10.03
CA LEU A 211 8.76 -17.55 10.81
C LEU A 211 10.18 -17.37 10.28
N GLU A 212 10.92 -18.48 10.14
CA GLU A 212 12.32 -18.44 9.72
C GLU A 212 12.46 -17.95 8.27
N HIS A 213 11.56 -18.35 7.39
CA HIS A 213 11.49 -17.83 6.03
C HIS A 213 11.29 -16.31 6.01
N ALA A 214 10.27 -15.80 6.72
CA ALA A 214 9.98 -14.37 6.78
C ALA A 214 11.09 -13.58 7.48
N ARG A 215 11.64 -14.11 8.61
CA ARG A 215 12.73 -13.50 9.35
C ARG A 215 13.99 -13.36 8.48
N SER A 216 14.40 -14.44 7.83
CA SER A 216 15.67 -14.44 7.07
C SER A 216 15.62 -13.53 5.84
N LEU A 217 14.45 -13.32 5.25
CA LEU A 217 14.27 -12.47 4.07
C LEU A 217 14.03 -10.99 4.40
N TYR A 218 13.24 -10.72 5.43
CA TYR A 218 12.79 -9.37 5.71
C TYR A 218 13.46 -8.73 6.92
N TYR A 219 13.94 -9.55 7.87
CA TYR A 219 14.57 -9.10 9.12
C TYR A 219 15.84 -9.90 9.44
N PRO A 220 16.82 -9.94 8.50
CA PRO A 220 17.99 -10.84 8.59
C PRO A 220 18.92 -10.54 9.76
N HIS A 221 18.80 -9.39 10.41
CA HIS A 221 19.56 -9.02 11.60
C HIS A 221 19.10 -9.74 12.88
N LEU A 222 17.88 -10.31 12.87
CA LEU A 222 17.37 -11.09 13.99
C LEU A 222 17.99 -12.47 14.03
N LYS A 223 18.06 -13.07 15.23
CA LYS A 223 18.51 -14.43 15.43
C LYS A 223 17.48 -15.45 14.92
N GLU A 224 17.96 -16.62 14.54
CA GLU A 224 17.11 -17.76 14.22
C GLU A 224 16.17 -18.08 15.40
N GLY A 225 14.89 -18.32 15.11
CA GLY A 225 13.83 -18.63 16.08
C GLY A 225 13.36 -17.44 16.93
N ASP A 226 13.85 -16.22 16.73
CA ASP A 226 13.45 -15.04 17.50
C ASP A 226 12.05 -14.53 17.07
N ALA A 227 11.01 -15.22 17.51
CA ALA A 227 9.64 -14.85 17.21
C ALA A 227 9.19 -13.54 17.88
N ALA A 228 9.72 -13.20 19.05
CA ALA A 228 9.42 -11.95 19.74
C ALA A 228 10.07 -10.75 19.02
N GLY A 229 11.33 -10.89 18.60
CA GLY A 229 12.02 -9.90 17.76
C GLY A 229 11.31 -9.73 16.42
N PHE A 230 10.90 -10.81 15.76
CA PHE A 230 10.12 -10.76 14.52
C PHE A 230 8.82 -9.99 14.71
N LEU A 231 8.04 -10.28 15.75
CA LEU A 231 6.82 -9.53 16.05
C LEU A 231 7.11 -8.06 16.31
N HIS A 232 8.21 -7.74 17.02
CA HIS A 232 8.62 -6.36 17.26
C HIS A 232 8.84 -5.61 15.95
N GLU A 233 9.59 -6.18 15.01
CA GLU A 233 9.82 -5.56 13.69
C GLU A 233 8.54 -5.37 12.89
N VAL A 234 7.65 -6.38 12.89
CA VAL A 234 6.34 -6.26 12.24
C VAL A 234 5.51 -5.14 12.89
N VAL A 235 5.55 -5.00 14.22
CA VAL A 235 4.87 -3.92 14.96
C VAL A 235 5.40 -2.55 14.54
N GLN A 236 6.74 -2.37 14.42
CA GLN A 236 7.32 -1.11 13.94
C GLN A 236 6.91 -0.80 12.50
N ALA A 237 6.97 -1.77 11.61
CA ALA A 237 6.59 -1.63 10.21
C ALA A 237 5.11 -1.24 10.06
N GLN A 238 4.21 -1.90 10.80
CA GLN A 238 2.78 -1.60 10.77
C GLN A 238 2.43 -0.26 11.42
N ALA A 239 3.14 0.14 12.48
CA ALA A 239 2.99 1.47 13.07
C ALA A 239 3.36 2.58 12.08
N LYS A 240 4.49 2.42 11.35
CA LYS A 240 4.91 3.33 10.29
C LYS A 240 3.89 3.40 9.15
N LEU A 241 3.44 2.24 8.65
CA LEU A 241 2.44 2.17 7.58
C LEU A 241 1.15 2.90 7.97
N CYS A 242 0.61 2.59 9.15
CA CYS A 242 -0.62 3.19 9.64
C CYS A 242 -0.51 4.70 9.82
N ALA A 243 0.60 5.19 10.36
CA ALA A 243 0.90 6.62 10.50
C ALA A 243 0.94 7.33 9.14
N ARG A 244 1.53 6.69 8.12
CA ARG A 244 1.57 7.20 6.74
C ARG A 244 0.19 7.24 6.08
N TRP A 245 -0.66 6.23 6.29
CA TRP A 245 -2.06 6.27 5.83
C TRP A 245 -2.81 7.46 6.44
N VAL A 246 -2.65 7.65 7.76
CA VAL A 246 -3.32 8.78 8.44
C VAL A 246 -2.81 10.12 7.92
N ALA A 247 -1.50 10.31 7.76
CA ALA A 247 -0.93 11.54 7.22
C ALA A 247 -1.28 11.80 5.75
N ALA A 248 -1.59 10.74 4.98
CA ALA A 248 -2.08 10.83 3.61
C ALA A 248 -3.59 11.08 3.50
N GLY A 249 -4.34 11.16 4.61
CA GLY A 249 -5.81 11.20 4.56
C GLY A 249 -6.43 9.96 3.93
N PHE A 250 -5.71 8.84 3.95
CA PHE A 250 -6.14 7.61 3.28
C PHE A 250 -6.96 6.71 4.20
N VAL A 251 -8.06 6.19 3.69
CA VAL A 251 -8.93 5.21 4.33
C VAL A 251 -8.91 3.93 3.51
N HIS A 252 -8.28 2.89 4.06
CA HIS A 252 -8.18 1.59 3.38
C HIS A 252 -9.54 0.92 3.19
N GLY A 253 -10.40 1.05 4.18
CA GLY A 253 -11.78 0.57 4.17
C GLY A 253 -11.97 -0.90 4.56
N VAL A 254 -10.95 -1.76 4.42
CA VAL A 254 -11.02 -3.18 4.83
C VAL A 254 -9.67 -3.61 5.41
N LEU A 255 -9.52 -3.47 6.73
CA LEU A 255 -8.30 -3.84 7.46
C LEU A 255 -8.43 -5.20 8.13
N ASN A 256 -8.76 -6.21 7.34
CA ASN A 256 -8.76 -7.61 7.76
C ASN A 256 -7.32 -8.12 7.97
N THR A 257 -7.13 -9.24 8.67
CA THR A 257 -5.80 -9.84 8.87
C THR A 257 -5.18 -10.37 7.57
N ASP A 258 -5.97 -10.65 6.56
CA ASP A 258 -5.53 -11.03 5.22
C ASP A 258 -5.14 -9.85 4.33
N ASN A 259 -5.39 -8.60 4.78
CA ASN A 259 -5.00 -7.37 4.09
C ASN A 259 -3.79 -6.67 4.74
N LEU A 260 -3.11 -7.34 5.67
CA LEU A 260 -1.85 -6.87 6.26
C LEU A 260 -0.76 -7.91 6.03
N ASN A 261 0.36 -7.47 5.45
CA ASN A 261 1.54 -8.30 5.27
C ASN A 261 2.58 -8.04 6.37
N VAL A 262 3.59 -8.91 6.45
CA VAL A 262 4.60 -8.84 7.51
C VAL A 262 5.65 -7.74 7.29
N THR A 263 5.70 -7.10 6.13
CA THR A 263 6.69 -6.07 5.80
C THR A 263 6.17 -4.64 5.97
N GLY A 264 4.87 -4.46 6.31
CA GLY A 264 4.26 -3.13 6.47
C GLY A 264 4.12 -2.37 5.14
N GLU A 265 3.82 -3.08 4.06
CA GLU A 265 3.50 -2.51 2.76
C GLU A 265 2.00 -2.61 2.50
N SER A 266 1.38 -1.51 2.05
CA SER A 266 -0.05 -1.43 1.75
C SER A 266 -0.40 -2.11 0.44
N PHE A 267 -1.52 -2.82 0.38
CA PHE A 267 -2.00 -3.51 -0.81
C PHE A 267 -3.49 -3.89 -0.69
N ASP A 268 -4.09 -4.49 -1.74
CA ASP A 268 -5.49 -4.94 -1.80
C ASP A 268 -6.52 -3.81 -1.60
N TYR A 269 -6.46 -2.83 -2.49
CA TYR A 269 -7.30 -1.64 -2.47
C TYR A 269 -8.72 -1.93 -3.00
N GLY A 270 -9.64 -2.30 -2.10
CA GLY A 270 -11.06 -2.48 -2.42
C GLY A 270 -11.85 -1.16 -2.41
N PRO A 271 -12.56 -0.87 -1.31
CA PRO A 271 -13.43 0.32 -1.20
C PRO A 271 -12.70 1.62 -0.82
N TRP A 272 -11.39 1.68 -0.89
CA TRP A 272 -10.56 2.78 -0.44
C TRP A 272 -11.08 4.19 -0.81
N ARG A 273 -10.69 5.19 0.00
CA ARG A 273 -10.92 6.62 -0.24
C ARG A 273 -9.74 7.46 0.25
N PHE A 274 -9.56 8.62 -0.36
CA PHE A 274 -8.81 9.74 0.23
C PHE A 274 -9.82 10.76 0.73
N LEU A 275 -9.58 11.30 1.93
CA LEU A 275 -10.45 12.30 2.54
C LEU A 275 -10.37 13.63 1.78
N PRO A 276 -11.49 14.24 1.40
CA PRO A 276 -11.48 15.61 0.90
C PRO A 276 -11.15 16.61 2.02
N HIS A 277 -11.63 16.38 3.23
CA HIS A 277 -11.40 17.18 4.43
C HIS A 277 -11.33 16.26 5.66
N TYR A 278 -10.96 16.82 6.82
CA TYR A 278 -10.79 16.02 8.04
C TYR A 278 -12.12 15.49 8.57
N GLU A 279 -12.34 14.22 8.44
CA GLU A 279 -13.52 13.51 8.92
C GLU A 279 -13.11 12.21 9.65
N PRO A 280 -12.93 12.24 10.97
CA PRO A 280 -12.41 11.11 11.73
C PRO A 280 -13.31 9.86 11.70
N GLY A 281 -14.62 10.04 11.54
CA GLY A 281 -15.60 8.96 11.45
C GLY A 281 -15.84 8.39 10.05
N PHE A 282 -15.15 8.92 9.02
CA PHE A 282 -15.36 8.49 7.64
C PHE A 282 -15.02 7.03 7.41
N THR A 283 -15.93 6.28 6.77
CA THR A 283 -15.73 4.89 6.31
C THR A 283 -15.71 4.81 4.79
N ALA A 284 -14.75 4.10 4.22
CA ALA A 284 -14.67 3.91 2.77
C ALA A 284 -15.59 2.78 2.29
N ALA A 285 -15.80 1.75 3.11
CA ALA A 285 -16.66 0.62 2.80
C ALA A 285 -18.12 0.91 3.18
N TYR A 286 -19.03 0.90 2.23
CA TYR A 286 -20.47 1.14 2.48
C TYR A 286 -21.11 0.10 3.41
N PHE A 287 -20.52 -1.07 3.53
CA PHE A 287 -20.96 -2.18 4.40
C PHE A 287 -20.32 -2.17 5.80
N ASP A 288 -19.43 -1.21 6.08
CA ASP A 288 -18.85 -1.01 7.43
C ASP A 288 -19.77 -0.08 8.26
N HIS A 289 -20.94 -0.59 8.63
CA HIS A 289 -21.95 0.18 9.33
C HIS A 289 -21.55 0.59 10.76
N ASP A 290 -20.62 -0.17 11.37
CA ASP A 290 -20.13 0.09 12.73
C ASP A 290 -18.90 0.97 12.77
N GLY A 291 -18.40 1.39 11.60
CA GLY A 291 -17.18 2.19 11.48
C GLY A 291 -15.94 1.47 12.00
N LEU A 292 -15.88 0.14 11.86
CA LEU A 292 -14.75 -0.66 12.37
C LEU A 292 -13.44 -0.21 11.77
N TYR A 293 -13.44 0.16 10.50
CA TYR A 293 -12.29 0.62 9.72
C TYR A 293 -12.38 2.11 9.34
N ALA A 294 -13.11 2.91 10.14
CA ALA A 294 -13.16 4.35 9.96
C ALA A 294 -11.76 4.97 10.04
N TYR A 295 -11.57 6.10 9.39
CA TYR A 295 -10.27 6.78 9.28
C TYR A 295 -9.50 6.86 10.60
N ALA A 296 -10.11 7.43 11.65
CA ALA A 296 -9.44 7.58 12.96
C ALA A 296 -9.32 6.26 13.73
N ARG A 297 -9.98 5.18 13.31
CA ARG A 297 -9.93 3.86 13.95
C ARG A 297 -8.96 2.89 13.28
N GLN A 298 -8.31 3.29 12.19
CA GLN A 298 -7.31 2.45 11.52
C GLN A 298 -6.19 1.97 12.46
N PRO A 299 -5.63 2.81 13.37
CA PRO A 299 -4.64 2.34 14.35
C PRO A 299 -5.18 1.25 15.30
N GLU A 300 -6.44 1.37 15.75
CA GLU A 300 -7.10 0.34 16.57
C GLU A 300 -7.22 -0.98 15.80
N ALA A 301 -7.64 -0.91 14.53
CA ALA A 301 -7.77 -2.08 13.67
C ALA A 301 -6.43 -2.78 13.42
N VAL A 302 -5.38 -2.01 13.12
CA VAL A 302 -4.01 -2.53 12.94
C VAL A 302 -3.49 -3.18 14.23
N PHE A 303 -3.65 -2.53 15.36
CA PHE A 303 -3.23 -3.11 16.65
C PHE A 303 -3.98 -4.42 16.96
N TRP A 304 -5.29 -4.45 16.71
CA TRP A 304 -6.07 -5.68 16.87
C TRP A 304 -5.53 -6.81 15.99
N ASN A 305 -5.20 -6.52 14.72
CA ASN A 305 -4.61 -7.50 13.81
C ASN A 305 -3.23 -7.99 14.29
N LEU A 306 -2.41 -7.12 14.83
CA LEU A 306 -1.13 -7.49 15.44
C LEU A 306 -1.33 -8.44 16.65
N THR A 307 -2.38 -8.25 17.44
CA THR A 307 -2.70 -9.19 18.53
C THR A 307 -3.07 -10.58 18.01
N GLN A 308 -3.71 -10.66 16.82
CA GLN A 308 -4.01 -11.96 16.19
C GLN A 308 -2.73 -12.66 15.72
N LEU A 309 -1.77 -11.91 15.13
CA LEU A 309 -0.46 -12.44 14.76
C LEU A 309 0.32 -12.94 16.00
N ALA A 310 0.35 -12.16 17.07
CA ALA A 310 0.98 -12.55 18.34
C ALA A 310 0.35 -13.84 18.91
N GLY A 311 -0.99 -13.95 18.79
CA GLY A 311 -1.71 -15.17 19.18
C GLY A 311 -1.25 -16.42 18.44
N CYS A 312 -0.88 -16.28 17.16
CA CYS A 312 -0.30 -17.37 16.38
C CYS A 312 1.11 -17.73 16.87
N LEU A 313 1.95 -16.72 17.07
CA LEU A 313 3.35 -16.90 17.50
C LEU A 313 3.47 -17.49 18.91
N LYS A 314 2.44 -17.35 19.77
CA LYS A 314 2.39 -17.97 21.10
C LYS A 314 2.55 -19.51 21.06
N LEU A 315 2.29 -20.15 19.93
CA LEU A 315 2.53 -21.59 19.79
C LEU A 315 4.03 -21.97 19.80
N ILE A 316 4.91 -21.02 19.45
CA ILE A 316 6.36 -21.25 19.28
C ILE A 316 7.23 -20.29 20.08
N ALA A 317 6.66 -19.38 20.86
CA ALA A 317 7.37 -18.40 21.68
C ALA A 317 6.70 -18.19 23.03
N GLU A 318 7.49 -17.69 24.01
CA GLU A 318 7.00 -17.33 25.32
C GLU A 318 6.15 -16.04 25.26
N PRO A 319 5.03 -15.98 25.99
CA PRO A 319 4.07 -14.87 25.93
C PRO A 319 4.67 -13.50 26.30
N GLU A 320 5.60 -13.44 27.27
CA GLU A 320 6.14 -12.20 27.83
C GLU A 320 6.86 -11.36 26.75
N GLY A 321 7.63 -12.02 25.89
CA GLY A 321 8.31 -11.34 24.77
C GLY A 321 7.32 -10.79 23.73
N LEU A 322 6.28 -11.54 23.42
CA LEU A 322 5.24 -11.15 22.49
C LEU A 322 4.41 -9.95 23.01
N VAL A 323 4.05 -9.97 24.30
CA VAL A 323 3.35 -8.85 24.97
C VAL A 323 4.22 -7.58 24.96
N THR A 324 5.52 -7.75 25.22
CA THR A 324 6.47 -6.62 25.16
C THR A 324 6.53 -6.01 23.76
N ALA A 325 6.60 -6.84 22.72
CA ALA A 325 6.57 -6.39 21.32
C ALA A 325 5.28 -5.63 20.98
N LEU A 326 4.10 -6.16 21.36
CA LEU A 326 2.80 -5.52 21.14
C LEU A 326 2.68 -4.17 21.84
N ASN A 327 3.17 -4.05 23.08
CA ASN A 327 3.14 -2.79 23.86
C ASN A 327 3.97 -1.70 23.17
N GLY A 328 4.88 -2.06 22.27
CA GLY A 328 5.64 -1.13 21.45
C GLY A 328 4.83 -0.39 20.39
N PHE A 329 3.61 -0.86 20.01
CA PHE A 329 2.84 -0.27 18.93
C PHE A 329 2.45 1.19 19.20
N GLY A 330 1.83 1.48 20.33
CA GLY A 330 1.36 2.82 20.64
C GLY A 330 2.47 3.89 20.60
N PRO A 331 3.59 3.69 21.32
CA PRO A 331 4.74 4.60 21.24
C PRO A 331 5.32 4.73 19.82
N ALA A 332 5.43 3.63 19.08
CA ALA A 332 5.91 3.63 17.71
C ALA A 332 4.96 4.40 16.80
N TYR A 333 3.66 4.14 16.86
CA TYR A 333 2.65 4.83 16.07
C TYR A 333 2.67 6.35 16.28
N ILE A 334 2.72 6.83 17.53
CA ILE A 334 2.77 8.27 17.82
C ILE A 334 4.05 8.90 17.28
N ARG A 335 5.20 8.25 17.44
CA ARG A 335 6.47 8.70 16.87
C ARG A 335 6.39 8.81 15.34
N GLU A 336 5.91 7.76 14.69
CA GLU A 336 5.79 7.71 13.22
C GLU A 336 4.75 8.70 12.68
N LEU A 337 3.66 8.95 13.45
CA LEU A 337 2.65 9.93 13.07
C LEU A 337 3.21 11.35 13.06
N ARG A 338 3.98 11.73 14.10
CA ARG A 338 4.70 13.01 14.12
C ARG A 338 5.63 13.12 12.91
N ALA A 339 6.46 12.11 12.69
CA ALA A 339 7.39 12.09 11.55
C ALA A 339 6.66 12.20 10.20
N ALA A 340 5.51 11.52 10.05
CA ALA A 340 4.72 11.57 8.83
C ALA A 340 4.12 12.96 8.57
N PHE A 341 3.63 13.66 9.60
CA PHE A 341 3.11 15.04 9.45
C PHE A 341 4.22 16.05 9.15
N LEU A 342 5.38 15.94 9.84
CA LEU A 342 6.56 16.75 9.51
C LEU A 342 7.01 16.55 8.05
N MET A 343 7.06 15.31 7.62
CA MET A 343 7.36 14.95 6.23
C MET A 343 6.38 15.59 5.25
N ARG A 344 5.07 15.52 5.54
CA ARG A 344 4.02 16.12 4.72
C ARG A 344 4.11 17.64 4.66
N LEU A 345 4.54 18.29 5.74
CA LEU A 345 4.79 19.73 5.80
C LEU A 345 6.19 20.12 5.27
N GLY A 346 7.05 19.15 4.93
CA GLY A 346 8.39 19.39 4.42
C GLY A 346 9.29 20.11 5.40
N VAL A 347 9.23 19.75 6.70
CA VAL A 347 10.02 20.39 7.77
C VAL A 347 10.79 19.35 8.59
N LYS A 348 11.89 19.79 9.21
CA LYS A 348 12.72 18.97 10.07
C LYS A 348 12.14 18.87 11.48
N SER A 349 12.41 17.73 12.14
CA SER A 349 12.16 17.62 13.57
C SER A 349 13.07 18.57 14.37
N VAL A 350 12.49 19.20 15.37
CA VAL A 350 13.20 20.05 16.34
C VAL A 350 13.04 19.54 17.78
N GLY A 351 12.48 18.36 17.92
CA GLY A 351 12.32 17.65 19.17
C GLY A 351 10.88 17.30 19.49
N GLU A 352 10.70 16.21 20.23
CA GLU A 352 9.43 15.53 20.45
C GLU A 352 8.27 16.46 20.86
N ALA A 353 8.53 17.39 21.79
CA ALA A 353 7.49 18.28 22.30
C ALA A 353 7.02 19.31 21.26
N ALA A 354 7.93 19.87 20.47
CA ALA A 354 7.60 20.82 19.39
C ALA A 354 6.91 20.11 18.24
N ASP A 355 7.40 18.94 17.85
CA ASP A 355 6.82 18.11 16.80
C ASP A 355 5.37 17.69 17.14
N GLN A 356 5.14 17.35 18.43
CA GLN A 356 3.79 17.02 18.91
C GLN A 356 2.86 18.24 18.87
N ARG A 357 3.34 19.42 19.29
CA ARG A 357 2.55 20.66 19.16
C ARG A 357 2.17 20.96 17.72
N LEU A 358 3.11 20.81 16.76
CA LEU A 358 2.79 21.04 15.36
C LEU A 358 1.75 20.06 14.83
N LEU A 359 1.86 18.77 15.17
CA LEU A 359 0.84 17.76 14.84
C LEU A 359 -0.53 18.15 15.41
N ASP A 360 -0.60 18.48 16.72
CA ASP A 360 -1.85 18.81 17.39
C ASP A 360 -2.50 20.07 16.80
N CYS A 361 -1.70 21.12 16.53
CA CYS A 361 -2.17 22.35 15.89
C CYS A 361 -2.63 22.11 14.44
N THR A 362 -1.95 21.25 13.69
CA THR A 362 -2.37 20.89 12.32
C THR A 362 -3.74 20.19 12.32
N LEU A 363 -3.93 19.22 13.21
CA LEU A 363 -5.21 18.53 13.34
C LEU A 363 -6.32 19.44 13.89
N ALA A 364 -5.99 20.37 14.78
CA ALA A 364 -6.94 21.37 15.29
C ALA A 364 -7.41 22.32 14.17
N LEU A 365 -6.47 22.78 13.34
CA LEU A 365 -6.78 23.62 12.19
C LEU A 365 -7.70 22.90 11.19
N LEU A 366 -7.36 21.67 10.80
CA LEU A 366 -8.17 20.86 9.90
C LEU A 366 -9.58 20.62 10.46
N ARG A 367 -9.69 20.38 11.76
CA ARG A 367 -10.98 20.18 12.45
C ARG A 367 -11.81 21.46 12.47
N GLU A 368 -11.20 22.62 12.80
CA GLU A 368 -11.89 23.91 12.85
C GLU A 368 -12.41 24.33 11.47
N LYS A 369 -11.58 24.14 10.44
CA LYS A 369 -11.93 24.57 9.08
C LYS A 369 -12.91 23.62 8.37
N GLY A 370 -12.91 22.34 8.75
CA GLY A 370 -13.83 21.37 8.15
C GLY A 370 -13.80 21.41 6.61
N GLU A 371 -14.95 21.59 5.99
CA GLU A 371 -15.10 21.60 4.52
C GLU A 371 -14.43 22.81 3.82
N GLU A 372 -14.12 23.89 4.56
CA GLU A 372 -13.43 25.05 3.98
C GLU A 372 -11.97 24.76 3.61
N LEU A 373 -11.36 23.77 4.27
CA LEU A 373 -9.96 23.40 4.06
C LEU A 373 -9.82 21.91 3.72
N ARG A 374 -9.54 21.63 2.46
CA ARG A 374 -9.29 20.25 2.00
C ARG A 374 -7.96 19.73 2.55
N TRP A 375 -7.86 18.38 2.63
CA TRP A 375 -6.72 17.68 3.21
C TRP A 375 -5.40 17.95 2.46
N GLU A 376 -5.31 17.57 1.19
CA GLU A 376 -4.10 17.73 0.39
C GLU A 376 -3.66 19.19 0.19
N PRO A 377 -4.58 20.13 -0.08
CA PRO A 377 -4.27 21.54 -0.20
C PRO A 377 -3.56 22.15 1.00
N LEU A 378 -3.88 21.75 2.24
CA LEU A 378 -3.15 22.24 3.42
C LEU A 378 -1.66 21.92 3.34
N PHE A 379 -1.34 20.64 3.09
CA PHE A 379 0.05 20.19 3.02
C PHE A 379 0.79 20.80 1.83
N PHE A 380 0.12 20.91 0.69
CA PHE A 380 0.68 21.55 -0.49
C PHE A 380 1.02 23.02 -0.23
N ASP A 381 0.10 23.81 0.31
CA ASP A 381 0.28 25.23 0.56
C ASP A 381 1.42 25.51 1.55
N TRP A 382 1.54 24.68 2.57
CA TRP A 382 2.51 24.85 3.66
C TRP A 382 3.74 23.94 3.56
N PHE A 383 3.91 23.24 2.42
CA PHE A 383 5.14 22.44 2.18
C PHE A 383 6.38 23.33 2.20
N GLY A 384 7.39 22.93 2.97
CA GLY A 384 8.58 23.74 3.26
C GLY A 384 8.38 24.71 4.43
N GLY A 385 7.31 24.47 5.23
CA GLY A 385 7.07 25.21 6.48
C GLY A 385 6.79 26.70 6.23
N PHE A 386 7.30 27.54 7.12
CA PHE A 386 7.06 28.97 7.07
C PHE A 386 7.70 29.67 5.84
N SER A 387 8.65 29.02 5.16
CA SER A 387 9.21 29.51 3.88
C SER A 387 8.14 29.62 2.80
N SER A 388 7.04 28.86 2.90
CA SER A 388 5.91 28.88 1.99
C SER A 388 4.80 29.86 2.35
N ALA A 389 4.95 30.66 3.44
CA ALA A 389 3.89 31.54 3.92
C ALA A 389 3.40 32.53 2.85
N ALA A 390 4.31 33.13 2.07
CA ALA A 390 3.92 34.06 1.00
C ALA A 390 3.09 33.34 -0.09
N ARG A 391 3.45 32.11 -0.45
CA ARG A 391 2.72 31.26 -1.41
C ARG A 391 1.35 30.85 -0.86
N ALA A 392 1.30 30.37 0.38
CA ALA A 392 0.08 29.93 1.02
C ALA A 392 -0.95 31.06 1.20
N LEU A 393 -0.51 32.19 1.75
CA LEU A 393 -1.37 33.34 2.04
C LEU A 393 -1.74 34.14 0.78
N GLY A 394 -0.89 34.16 -0.23
CA GLY A 394 -1.16 34.80 -1.53
C GLY A 394 -1.86 33.90 -2.54
N GLY A 395 -2.01 32.61 -2.25
CA GLY A 395 -2.61 31.61 -3.12
C GLY A 395 -4.14 31.58 -3.08
N PRO A 396 -4.76 30.67 -3.85
CA PRO A 396 -6.23 30.57 -3.97
C PRO A 396 -6.95 30.40 -2.61
N ARG A 397 -6.30 29.75 -1.65
CA ARG A 397 -6.85 29.43 -0.32
C ARG A 397 -6.41 30.42 0.78
N GLY A 398 -5.70 31.46 0.45
CA GLY A 398 -5.14 32.40 1.44
C GLY A 398 -6.18 32.96 2.44
N LYS A 399 -7.44 33.13 2.00
CA LYS A 399 -8.54 33.62 2.85
C LYS A 399 -8.99 32.61 3.92
N VAL A 400 -8.72 31.30 3.74
CA VAL A 400 -9.07 30.24 4.70
C VAL A 400 -8.10 30.28 5.90
N TYR A 401 -6.86 30.72 5.68
CA TYR A 401 -5.81 30.76 6.67
C TYR A 401 -5.91 31.96 7.60
N GLN A 402 -6.90 31.93 8.50
CA GLN A 402 -7.16 32.94 9.51
C GLN A 402 -7.84 32.32 10.75
N GLY A 403 -7.85 33.03 11.85
CA GLY A 403 -8.48 32.60 13.09
C GLY A 403 -7.49 31.96 14.06
N GLU A 404 -7.99 31.63 15.25
CA GLU A 404 -7.15 31.21 16.39
C GLU A 404 -6.41 29.89 16.13
N ALA A 405 -7.07 28.88 15.57
CA ALA A 405 -6.44 27.61 15.22
C ALA A 405 -5.36 27.77 14.15
N PHE A 406 -5.57 28.66 13.18
CA PHE A 406 -4.52 28.96 12.19
C PHE A 406 -3.33 29.68 12.82
N ASP A 407 -3.56 30.64 13.71
CA ASP A 407 -2.46 31.31 14.40
C ASP A 407 -1.65 30.34 15.26
N ALA A 408 -2.31 29.40 15.96
CA ALA A 408 -1.63 28.35 16.72
C ALA A 408 -0.79 27.44 15.80
N PHE A 409 -1.35 26.99 14.68
CA PHE A 409 -0.63 26.20 13.67
C PHE A 409 0.58 26.97 13.14
N ARG A 410 0.39 28.23 12.76
CA ARG A 410 1.46 29.08 12.22
C ARG A 410 2.61 29.25 13.22
N TYR A 411 2.30 29.52 14.50
CA TYR A 411 3.33 29.67 15.53
C TYR A 411 4.09 28.34 15.77
N ALA A 412 3.39 27.21 15.81
CA ALA A 412 4.05 25.91 15.92
C ALA A 412 4.94 25.60 14.70
N LEU A 413 4.47 25.94 13.48
CA LEU A 413 5.23 25.74 12.25
C LEU A 413 6.50 26.59 12.17
N MET A 414 6.48 27.81 12.73
CA MET A 414 7.63 28.70 12.77
C MET A 414 8.79 28.18 13.64
N GLU A 415 8.55 27.22 14.51
CA GLU A 415 9.61 26.58 15.30
C GLU A 415 10.45 25.60 14.45
N HIS A 416 9.95 25.21 13.27
CA HIS A 416 10.53 24.17 12.43
C HIS A 416 11.23 24.77 11.18
N GLU A 417 12.41 24.25 10.89
CA GLU A 417 13.12 24.60 9.66
C GLU A 417 12.65 23.76 8.48
N PRO A 418 12.65 24.30 7.24
CA PRO A 418 12.41 23.51 6.04
C PRO A 418 13.37 22.32 5.94
N ASP A 419 12.84 21.17 5.52
CA ASP A 419 13.65 20.05 5.09
C ASP A 419 13.81 20.12 3.57
N ARG A 420 15.07 20.17 3.09
CA ARG A 420 15.40 20.23 1.65
C ARG A 420 14.58 21.29 0.90
N PRO A 421 14.80 22.61 1.19
CA PRO A 421 14.00 23.71 0.62
C PRO A 421 14.08 23.81 -0.90
N GLU A 422 15.13 23.26 -1.53
CA GLU A 422 15.31 23.18 -2.98
C GLU A 422 14.16 22.46 -3.68
N ARG A 423 13.42 21.59 -3.00
CA ARG A 423 12.23 20.94 -3.55
C ARG A 423 11.14 21.91 -3.97
N LEU A 424 11.05 23.08 -3.31
CA LEU A 424 10.10 24.13 -3.66
C LEU A 424 10.33 24.75 -5.04
N GLU A 425 11.49 24.50 -5.67
CA GLU A 425 11.79 24.95 -7.03
C GLU A 425 11.06 24.13 -8.09
N HIS A 426 10.56 22.94 -7.73
CA HIS A 426 9.85 22.06 -8.66
C HIS A 426 8.61 22.75 -9.24
N PRO A 427 8.34 22.63 -10.56
CA PRO A 427 7.22 23.30 -11.23
C PRO A 427 5.85 23.03 -10.60
N MET A 428 5.63 21.89 -9.98
CA MET A 428 4.39 21.52 -9.30
C MET A 428 3.97 22.60 -8.29
N PHE A 429 4.90 23.16 -7.51
CA PHE A 429 4.57 24.17 -6.50
C PHE A 429 4.17 25.54 -7.08
N ARG A 430 4.30 25.71 -8.41
CA ARG A 430 3.81 26.89 -9.14
C ARG A 430 2.42 26.71 -9.74
N ALA A 431 1.90 25.47 -9.76
CA ALA A 431 0.62 25.15 -10.38
C ALA A 431 -0.59 25.64 -9.58
N GLY A 432 -0.41 25.97 -8.30
CA GLY A 432 -1.47 26.49 -7.43
C GLY A 432 -2.39 25.43 -6.80
N GLU A 433 -2.44 24.22 -7.35
CA GLU A 433 -3.25 23.11 -6.86
C GLU A 433 -2.39 21.84 -6.73
N PRO A 434 -2.58 21.02 -5.67
CA PRO A 434 -1.97 19.71 -5.54
C PRO A 434 -2.65 18.67 -6.43
N GLU A 435 -1.99 17.52 -6.62
CA GLU A 435 -2.69 16.30 -7.06
C GLU A 435 -3.48 15.72 -5.88
N GLU A 436 -4.73 15.43 -6.10
CA GLU A 436 -5.63 14.76 -5.16
C GLU A 436 -6.09 13.41 -5.76
N MET A 437 -6.81 12.60 -5.01
CA MET A 437 -7.41 11.36 -5.50
C MET A 437 -8.81 11.20 -4.90
N LEU A 438 -9.66 12.20 -5.15
CA LEU A 438 -11.04 12.17 -4.68
C LEU A 438 -11.89 11.24 -5.55
N ILE A 439 -12.94 10.69 -4.96
CA ILE A 439 -13.76 9.67 -5.61
C ILE A 439 -14.38 10.16 -6.93
N ASP A 440 -14.78 11.42 -7.01
CA ASP A 440 -15.40 11.99 -8.21
C ASP A 440 -14.41 12.00 -9.39
N GLU A 441 -13.11 12.28 -9.16
CA GLU A 441 -12.09 12.19 -10.19
C GLU A 441 -11.85 10.74 -10.62
N VAL A 442 -11.83 9.79 -9.66
CA VAL A 442 -11.69 8.36 -9.94
C VAL A 442 -12.83 7.85 -10.82
N GLU A 443 -14.08 8.24 -10.50
CA GLU A 443 -15.25 7.86 -11.28
C GLU A 443 -15.26 8.55 -12.66
N ALA A 444 -14.81 9.81 -12.77
CA ALA A 444 -14.69 10.49 -14.07
C ALA A 444 -13.66 9.82 -14.98
N ILE A 445 -12.49 9.41 -14.45
CA ILE A 445 -11.49 8.64 -15.19
C ILE A 445 -12.09 7.32 -15.66
N TRP A 446 -12.81 6.61 -14.79
CA TRP A 446 -13.46 5.36 -15.17
C TRP A 446 -14.53 5.55 -16.23
N SER A 447 -15.39 6.58 -16.13
CA SER A 447 -16.43 6.86 -17.12
C SER A 447 -15.87 7.09 -18.52
N ALA A 448 -14.75 7.81 -18.64
CA ALA A 448 -14.07 8.00 -19.93
C ALA A 448 -13.65 6.65 -20.56
N ILE A 449 -13.10 5.73 -19.74
CA ILE A 449 -12.71 4.38 -20.18
C ILE A 449 -13.94 3.54 -20.53
N ALA A 450 -14.96 3.54 -19.66
CA ALA A 450 -16.13 2.68 -19.81
C ALA A 450 -16.99 3.05 -21.04
N GLU A 451 -17.18 4.35 -21.28
CA GLU A 451 -18.08 4.85 -22.29
C GLU A 451 -17.42 5.02 -23.68
N ASN A 452 -16.12 5.38 -23.70
CA ASN A 452 -15.44 5.78 -24.91
C ASN A 452 -14.13 5.04 -25.19
N ASP A 453 -13.75 4.07 -24.36
CA ASP A 453 -12.41 3.44 -24.34
C ASP A 453 -11.27 4.47 -24.33
N ASP A 454 -11.52 5.64 -23.68
CA ASP A 454 -10.57 6.73 -23.57
C ASP A 454 -9.69 6.55 -22.34
N TRP A 455 -8.45 6.16 -22.57
CA TRP A 455 -7.42 5.91 -21.54
C TRP A 455 -6.56 7.14 -21.23
N GLN A 456 -6.75 8.24 -21.99
CA GLN A 456 -5.94 9.44 -21.81
C GLN A 456 -6.05 10.03 -20.40
N PRO A 457 -7.24 10.18 -19.79
CA PRO A 457 -7.37 10.73 -18.43
C PRO A 457 -6.60 9.90 -17.38
N LEU A 458 -6.62 8.55 -17.49
CA LEU A 458 -5.83 7.68 -16.60
C LEU A 458 -4.33 7.89 -16.80
N THR A 459 -3.87 7.89 -18.05
CA THR A 459 -2.45 8.03 -18.39
C THR A 459 -1.90 9.39 -17.91
N GLU A 460 -2.65 10.46 -18.13
CA GLU A 460 -2.29 11.80 -17.66
C GLU A 460 -2.26 11.88 -16.13
N LYS A 461 -3.25 11.27 -15.45
CA LYS A 461 -3.28 11.25 -13.99
C LYS A 461 -2.07 10.52 -13.41
N LEU A 462 -1.74 9.35 -13.93
CA LEU A 462 -0.57 8.59 -13.49
C LEU A 462 0.74 9.36 -13.75
N ALA A 463 0.84 10.07 -14.88
CA ALA A 463 1.99 10.92 -15.18
C ALA A 463 2.10 12.11 -14.20
N ARG A 464 0.99 12.77 -13.86
CA ARG A 464 0.98 13.85 -12.85
C ARG A 464 1.35 13.34 -11.46
N LEU A 465 0.88 12.15 -11.05
CA LEU A 465 1.25 11.53 -9.78
C LEU A 465 2.75 11.18 -9.72
N GLU A 466 3.34 10.74 -10.83
CA GLU A 466 4.79 10.53 -10.90
C GLU A 466 5.57 11.86 -10.76
N GLN A 467 5.09 12.95 -11.37
CA GLN A 467 5.67 14.28 -11.16
C GLN A 467 5.50 14.75 -9.70
N ALA A 468 4.35 14.50 -9.09
CA ALA A 468 4.13 14.80 -7.68
C ALA A 468 5.09 14.00 -6.78
N ARG A 469 5.29 12.71 -7.06
CA ARG A 469 6.26 11.86 -6.35
C ARG A 469 7.67 12.44 -6.40
N LEU A 470 8.10 12.91 -7.57
CA LEU A 470 9.41 13.56 -7.75
C LEU A 470 9.50 14.90 -7.03
N ALA A 471 8.41 15.68 -7.02
CA ALA A 471 8.37 16.99 -6.37
C ALA A 471 8.37 16.87 -4.84
N TRP A 472 7.56 15.98 -4.29
CA TRP A 472 7.52 15.71 -2.85
C TRP A 472 8.84 15.08 -2.37
N ASP A 473 9.39 14.14 -3.15
CA ASP A 473 10.60 13.38 -2.82
C ASP A 473 10.59 12.91 -1.36
N PHE A 474 9.56 12.15 -1.01
CA PHE A 474 9.38 11.59 0.35
C PHE A 474 10.22 10.33 0.58
N SER A 475 11.30 10.15 -0.19
CA SER A 475 12.29 9.11 0.08
C SER A 475 12.82 9.24 1.52
N ASP A 476 12.90 8.11 2.20
CA ASP A 476 13.38 8.09 3.59
C ASP A 476 14.87 8.48 3.63
N PRO A 477 15.26 9.60 4.29
CA PRO A 477 16.68 10.00 4.36
C PRO A 477 17.54 8.97 5.09
N ALA A 478 16.95 8.09 5.91
CA ALA A 478 17.65 6.97 6.54
C ALA A 478 17.81 5.77 5.59
N ALA A 479 17.23 5.85 4.39
CA ALA A 479 17.37 4.84 3.33
C ALA A 479 18.44 5.23 2.28
N VAL A 480 19.16 6.37 2.45
CA VAL A 480 20.31 6.82 1.64
C VAL A 480 21.61 6.52 2.34
#